data_3f8b27c79d0d5804ee26fb172f756434
#
_entry.id   3f8b27c79d0d5804ee26fb172f756434
#
_cell.length_a   1.000
_cell.length_b   1.000
_cell.length_c   1.000
_cell.angle_alpha   90.00
_cell.angle_beta   90.00
_cell.angle_gamma   90.00
#
_symmetry.space_group_name_H-M   'P 1'
#
loop_
_entity.id
_entity.type
_entity.pdbx_description
1 polymer ?
#
loop_
_entity_poly.entity_id
_entity_poly.type
_entity_poly.pdbx_seq_one_letter_code
_entity_poly.pdbx_strand_id
1 'polypeptide(L)'
;MNYIELDKELNSLAYHGRGIIIGKSPDGRKAVTAYFIMGRSENSRNRVFVEDGEGIRTQAFDPSKMVDPHLIIYAPVRVLGNKTIVTNGDQTDTIYELMDKQMTFEQSLRTREFEDDKPN
;
A
#
# COMPACT_ATOMS: atom_id res chain seq x y z
N MET A 1 20.67 16.30 -12.15
CA MET A 1 19.60 15.48 -11.53
C MET A 1 18.61 15.08 -12.62
N ASN A 2 18.33 13.81 -12.73
CA ASN A 2 17.37 13.31 -13.72
C ASN A 2 15.97 13.29 -13.10
N TYR A 3 15.02 13.88 -13.81
CA TYR A 3 13.62 13.85 -13.42
C TYR A 3 12.86 12.84 -14.27
N ILE A 4 11.97 12.09 -13.63
CA ILE A 4 11.07 11.15 -14.29
C ILE A 4 9.65 11.68 -14.13
N GLU A 5 8.90 11.75 -15.22
CA GLU A 5 7.47 12.01 -15.17
C GLU A 5 6.76 10.69 -14.90
N LEU A 6 6.30 10.51 -13.67
CA LEU A 6 5.78 9.24 -13.19
C LEU A 6 4.58 8.73 -14.00
N ASP A 7 3.68 9.63 -14.37
CA ASP A 7 2.49 9.29 -15.17
C ASP A 7 2.87 8.71 -16.53
N LYS A 8 3.83 9.32 -17.21
CA LYS A 8 4.32 8.84 -18.50
C LYS A 8 5.04 7.50 -18.36
N GLU A 9 5.86 7.36 -17.33
CA GLU A 9 6.59 6.12 -17.07
C GLU A 9 5.63 4.96 -16.84
N LEU A 10 4.62 5.15 -15.97
CA LEU A 10 3.64 4.12 -15.68
C LEU A 10 2.76 3.80 -16.87
N ASN A 11 2.34 4.80 -17.64
CA ASN A 11 1.49 4.60 -18.80
C ASN A 11 2.21 3.92 -19.96
N SER A 12 3.53 3.93 -19.97
CA SER A 12 4.32 3.22 -20.98
C SER A 12 4.34 1.70 -20.81
N LEU A 13 3.89 1.21 -19.63
CA LEU A 13 3.92 -0.19 -19.28
C LEU A 13 2.51 -0.80 -19.38
N ALA A 14 2.41 -1.95 -20.03
CA ALA A 14 1.14 -2.70 -20.08
C ALA A 14 0.67 -3.15 -18.69
N TYR A 15 1.65 -3.50 -17.83
CA TYR A 15 1.39 -3.86 -16.43
C TYR A 15 2.53 -3.31 -15.57
N HIS A 16 2.24 -2.24 -14.83
CA HIS A 16 3.25 -1.62 -13.96
C HIS A 16 3.28 -2.20 -12.56
N GLY A 17 2.32 -3.07 -12.19
CA GLY A 17 2.28 -3.70 -10.88
C GLY A 17 1.98 -2.75 -9.74
N ARG A 18 2.66 -2.96 -8.62
CA ARG A 18 2.56 -2.13 -7.41
C ARG A 18 3.86 -1.41 -7.16
N GLY A 19 3.78 -0.23 -6.57
CA GLY A 19 4.96 0.49 -6.16
C GLY A 19 4.71 1.46 -5.04
N ILE A 20 5.79 1.74 -4.33
CA ILE A 20 5.82 2.68 -3.22
C ILE A 20 6.91 3.70 -3.52
N ILE A 21 6.56 4.98 -3.37
CA ILE A 21 7.52 6.08 -3.48
C ILE A 21 7.49 6.82 -2.15
N ILE A 22 8.64 7.01 -1.56
CA ILE A 22 8.78 7.81 -0.33
C ILE A 22 9.78 8.93 -0.56
N GLY A 23 9.51 10.08 0.03
CA GLY A 23 10.38 11.22 -0.12
C GLY A 23 9.96 12.39 0.75
N LYS A 24 10.46 13.55 0.40
CA LYS A 24 10.15 14.81 1.08
C LYS A 24 9.65 15.82 0.07
N SER A 25 8.82 16.76 0.54
CA SER A 25 8.44 17.93 -0.23
C SER A 25 9.68 18.79 -0.56
N PRO A 26 9.62 19.65 -1.60
CA PRO A 26 10.78 20.49 -1.97
C PRO A 26 11.30 21.37 -0.83
N ASP A 27 10.42 21.83 0.06
CA ASP A 27 10.80 22.64 1.23
C ASP A 27 11.27 21.80 2.43
N GLY A 28 11.26 20.46 2.31
CA GLY A 28 11.69 19.54 3.35
C GLY A 28 10.75 19.41 4.55
N ARG A 29 9.59 20.04 4.52
CA ARG A 29 8.67 20.11 5.66
C ARG A 29 7.70 18.92 5.75
N LYS A 30 7.45 18.24 4.62
CA LYS A 30 6.47 17.15 4.55
C LYS A 30 7.12 15.88 4.10
N ALA A 31 6.83 14.80 4.80
CA ALA A 31 7.07 13.46 4.27
C ALA A 31 5.99 13.16 3.22
N VAL A 32 6.40 12.62 2.10
CA VAL A 32 5.50 12.30 0.99
C VAL A 32 5.57 10.81 0.72
N THR A 33 4.41 10.18 0.66
CA THR A 33 4.28 8.79 0.27
C THR A 33 3.30 8.69 -0.88
N ALA A 34 3.70 8.02 -1.95
CA ALA A 34 2.83 7.68 -3.06
C ALA A 34 2.77 6.16 -3.21
N TYR A 35 1.58 5.65 -3.40
CA TYR A 35 1.32 4.24 -3.62
C TYR A 35 0.52 4.08 -4.90
N PHE A 36 0.98 3.20 -5.79
CA PHE A 36 0.24 2.87 -6.99
C PHE A 36 0.06 1.36 -7.12
N ILE A 37 -1.03 0.97 -7.76
CA ILE A 37 -1.41 -0.43 -7.85
C ILE A 37 -2.15 -0.70 -9.14
N MET A 38 -1.87 -1.84 -9.74
CA MET A 38 -2.61 -2.38 -10.86
C MET A 38 -2.90 -3.85 -10.63
N GLY A 39 -4.17 -4.24 -10.70
CA GLY A 39 -4.56 -5.64 -10.61
C GLY A 39 -4.51 -6.35 -11.96
N ARG A 40 -4.30 -7.65 -11.95
CA ARG A 40 -4.32 -8.49 -13.15
C ARG A 40 -5.71 -9.05 -13.43
N SER A 41 -6.42 -9.47 -12.39
CA SER A 41 -7.75 -10.07 -12.51
C SER A 41 -8.85 -9.03 -12.39
N GLU A 42 -10.04 -9.35 -12.87
CA GLU A 42 -11.21 -8.52 -12.68
C GLU A 42 -11.47 -8.24 -11.20
N ASN A 43 -11.36 -9.27 -10.36
CA ASN A 43 -11.53 -9.13 -8.91
C ASN A 43 -10.49 -8.16 -8.32
N SER A 44 -9.23 -8.28 -8.69
CA SER A 44 -8.17 -7.41 -8.17
C SER A 44 -8.26 -5.97 -8.67
N ARG A 45 -8.95 -5.71 -9.77
CA ARG A 45 -9.21 -4.36 -10.30
C ARG A 45 -10.44 -3.70 -9.71
N ASN A 46 -11.26 -4.46 -9.00
CA ASN A 46 -12.51 -3.99 -8.40
C ASN A 46 -12.26 -3.28 -7.07
N ARG A 47 -11.43 -2.24 -7.10
CA ARG A 47 -11.10 -1.49 -5.87
C ARG A 47 -10.73 -0.05 -6.18
N VAL A 48 -10.91 0.78 -5.17
CA VAL A 48 -10.53 2.19 -5.16
C VAL A 48 -9.79 2.49 -3.86
N PHE A 49 -9.05 3.58 -3.82
CA PHE A 49 -8.47 4.11 -2.60
C PHE A 49 -9.45 5.06 -1.93
N VAL A 50 -9.54 4.95 -0.60
CA VAL A 50 -10.31 5.89 0.22
C VAL A 50 -9.47 6.35 1.39
N GLU A 51 -9.72 7.56 1.87
CA GLU A 51 -9.10 8.06 3.09
C GLU A 51 -9.63 7.27 4.31
N ASP A 52 -8.73 6.98 5.24
CA ASP A 52 -9.05 6.30 6.49
C ASP A 52 -8.24 6.98 7.61
N GLY A 53 -8.84 7.99 8.25
CA GLY A 53 -8.13 8.86 9.17
C GLY A 53 -6.99 9.58 8.46
N GLU A 54 -5.77 9.45 8.98
CA GLU A 54 -4.56 10.00 8.36
C GLU A 54 -3.95 9.04 7.32
N GLY A 55 -4.50 7.85 7.17
CA GLY A 55 -4.02 6.83 6.26
C GLY A 55 -4.91 6.65 5.05
N ILE A 56 -4.67 5.56 4.34
CA ILE A 56 -5.38 5.19 3.11
C ILE A 56 -5.70 3.71 3.19
N ARG A 57 -6.89 3.33 2.72
CA ARG A 57 -7.26 1.92 2.56
C ARG A 57 -7.85 1.68 1.18
N THR A 58 -7.87 0.43 0.76
CA THR A 58 -8.61 0.03 -0.42
C THR A 58 -10.05 -0.34 -0.04
N GLN A 59 -10.95 -0.18 -0.98
CA GLN A 59 -12.37 -0.50 -0.84
C GLN A 59 -12.86 -1.05 -2.17
N ALA A 60 -13.83 -1.95 -2.14
CA ALA A 60 -14.46 -2.45 -3.37
C ALA A 60 -15.08 -1.30 -4.15
N PHE A 61 -14.81 -1.24 -5.44
CA PHE A 61 -15.52 -0.33 -6.35
C PHE A 61 -16.97 -0.77 -6.49
N ASP A 62 -17.20 -2.06 -6.70
CA ASP A 62 -18.54 -2.66 -6.75
C ASP A 62 -18.58 -3.82 -5.75
N PRO A 63 -19.15 -3.60 -4.53
CA PRO A 63 -19.20 -4.65 -3.50
C PRO A 63 -19.94 -5.92 -3.94
N SER A 64 -20.91 -5.81 -4.85
CA SER A 64 -21.66 -6.97 -5.33
C SER A 64 -20.83 -7.94 -6.16
N LYS A 65 -19.69 -7.48 -6.69
CA LYS A 65 -18.76 -8.27 -7.49
C LYS A 65 -17.54 -8.73 -6.72
N MET A 66 -17.45 -8.41 -5.42
CA MET A 66 -16.29 -8.74 -4.61
C MET A 66 -16.25 -10.24 -4.34
N VAL A 67 -15.12 -10.86 -4.71
CA VAL A 67 -14.80 -12.27 -4.45
C VAL A 67 -13.49 -12.29 -3.69
N ASP A 68 -13.43 -12.99 -2.56
CA ASP A 68 -12.22 -13.15 -1.75
C ASP A 68 -11.48 -11.83 -1.49
N PRO A 69 -11.91 -11.04 -0.51
CA PRO A 69 -11.31 -9.73 -0.23
C PRO A 69 -9.90 -9.79 0.36
N HIS A 70 -9.45 -10.92 0.90
CA HIS A 70 -8.19 -11.03 1.63
C HIS A 70 -6.97 -10.51 0.88
N LEU A 71 -6.91 -10.75 -0.43
CA LEU A 71 -5.75 -10.43 -1.24
C LEU A 71 -5.78 -9.02 -1.80
N ILE A 72 -6.94 -8.35 -1.77
CA ILE A 72 -7.13 -7.08 -2.47
C ILE A 72 -7.61 -5.93 -1.56
N ILE A 73 -8.17 -6.23 -0.40
CA ILE A 73 -8.66 -5.22 0.55
C ILE A 73 -7.72 -5.13 1.74
N TYR A 74 -7.06 -4.00 1.88
CA TYR A 74 -6.09 -3.74 2.94
C TYR A 74 -5.84 -2.23 3.05
N ALA A 75 -5.11 -1.82 4.08
CA ALA A 75 -4.65 -0.43 4.24
C ALA A 75 -3.18 -0.34 3.82
N PRO A 76 -2.85 0.21 2.65
CA PRO A 76 -1.46 0.34 2.25
C PRO A 76 -0.69 1.39 3.06
N VAL A 77 -1.39 2.36 3.64
CA VAL A 77 -0.77 3.46 4.40
C VAL A 77 -1.51 3.66 5.72
N ARG A 78 -0.78 3.63 6.82
CA ARG A 78 -1.28 4.00 8.15
C ARG A 78 -0.28 4.90 8.85
N VAL A 79 -0.79 5.79 9.69
CA VAL A 79 0.04 6.74 10.45
C VAL A 79 -0.08 6.42 11.93
N LEU A 80 1.07 6.22 12.58
CA LEU A 80 1.20 5.98 14.00
C LEU A 80 2.07 7.08 14.62
N GLY A 81 1.44 8.07 15.25
CA GLY A 81 2.15 9.24 15.77
C GLY A 81 2.84 10.02 14.67
N ASN A 82 4.16 10.11 14.73
CA ASN A 82 4.99 10.79 13.71
C ASN A 82 5.54 9.83 12.66
N LYS A 83 5.04 8.60 12.60
CA LYS A 83 5.53 7.56 11.69
C LYS A 83 4.49 7.23 10.65
N THR A 84 4.90 7.17 9.41
CA THR A 84 4.06 6.69 8.30
C THR A 84 4.52 5.30 7.91
N ILE A 85 3.60 4.35 7.95
CA ILE A 85 3.85 2.94 7.61
C ILE A 85 3.19 2.67 6.27
N VAL A 86 3.96 2.19 5.32
CA VAL A 86 3.47 1.84 3.99
C VAL A 86 4.01 0.47 3.58
N THR A 87 3.11 -0.39 3.12
CA THR A 87 3.47 -1.69 2.55
C THR A 87 2.57 -2.00 1.35
N ASN A 88 2.90 -3.06 0.64
CA ASN A 88 2.13 -3.49 -0.52
C ASN A 88 1.02 -4.51 -0.19
N GLY A 89 0.65 -4.63 1.07
CA GLY A 89 -0.37 -5.57 1.50
C GLY A 89 -0.82 -5.33 2.94
N ASP A 90 -1.38 -6.36 3.55
CA ASP A 90 -1.89 -6.30 4.92
C ASP A 90 -0.81 -6.27 6.00
N GLN A 91 0.46 -6.36 5.61
CA GLN A 91 1.59 -6.17 6.53
C GLN A 91 1.53 -4.81 7.23
N THR A 92 0.92 -3.80 6.59
CA THR A 92 0.75 -2.48 7.20
C THR A 92 -0.01 -2.57 8.53
N ASP A 93 -1.09 -3.34 8.58
CA ASP A 93 -1.87 -3.53 9.80
C ASP A 93 -1.07 -4.26 10.87
N THR A 94 -0.36 -5.32 10.49
CA THR A 94 0.50 -6.06 11.42
C THR A 94 1.53 -5.14 12.07
N ILE A 95 2.22 -4.36 11.26
CA ILE A 95 3.26 -3.44 11.73
C ILE A 95 2.65 -2.36 12.63
N TYR A 96 1.56 -1.76 12.20
CA TYR A 96 0.86 -0.73 12.97
C TYR A 96 0.46 -1.24 14.36
N GLU A 97 -0.22 -2.37 14.43
CA GLU A 97 -0.73 -2.93 15.67
C GLU A 97 0.39 -3.30 16.65
N LEU A 98 1.47 -3.89 16.16
CA LEU A 98 2.59 -4.31 16.99
C LEU A 98 3.49 -3.14 17.40
N MET A 99 3.70 -2.17 16.53
CA MET A 99 4.41 -0.95 16.91
C MET A 99 3.64 -0.11 17.92
N ASP A 100 2.32 -0.11 17.84
CA ASP A 100 1.46 0.52 18.87
C ASP A 100 1.63 -0.15 20.23
N LYS A 101 2.02 -1.42 20.26
CA LYS A 101 2.35 -2.20 21.47
C LYS A 101 3.85 -2.14 21.82
N GLN A 102 4.59 -1.15 21.33
CA GLN A 102 6.00 -0.89 21.62
C GLN A 102 7.00 -1.83 20.96
N MET A 103 6.60 -2.64 20.00
CA MET A 103 7.54 -3.39 19.18
C MET A 103 8.21 -2.47 18.16
N THR A 104 9.42 -2.80 17.72
CA THR A 104 10.06 -2.08 16.62
C THR A 104 9.44 -2.49 15.28
N PHE A 105 9.66 -1.70 14.24
CA PHE A 105 9.26 -2.04 12.88
C PHE A 105 9.79 -3.42 12.49
N GLU A 106 11.05 -3.66 12.71
CA GLU A 106 11.71 -4.91 12.34
C GLU A 106 11.13 -6.10 13.10
N GLN A 107 10.94 -5.97 14.41
CA GLN A 107 10.31 -7.01 15.23
C GLN A 107 8.89 -7.31 14.76
N SER A 108 8.13 -6.28 14.44
CA SER A 108 6.76 -6.42 13.96
C SER A 108 6.71 -7.19 12.64
N LEU A 109 7.57 -6.84 11.71
CA LEU A 109 7.61 -7.48 10.40
C LEU A 109 8.04 -8.95 10.49
N ARG A 110 8.94 -9.28 11.42
CA ARG A 110 9.42 -10.65 11.63
C ARG A 110 8.35 -11.61 12.16
N THR A 111 7.23 -11.11 12.64
CA THR A 111 6.10 -11.97 13.06
C THR A 111 5.34 -12.56 11.88
N ARG A 112 5.55 -12.02 10.69
CA ARG A 112 4.88 -12.50 9.47
C ARG A 112 5.57 -13.76 8.97
N GLU A 113 4.77 -14.75 8.60
CA GLU A 113 5.24 -15.97 7.95
C GLU A 113 5.38 -15.75 6.45
N PHE A 114 6.29 -16.50 5.84
CA PHE A 114 6.44 -16.49 4.39
C PHE A 114 5.16 -17.04 3.75
N GLU A 115 4.66 -16.32 2.77
CA GLU A 115 3.52 -16.74 1.97
C GLU A 115 4.03 -17.22 0.61
N ASP A 116 3.65 -18.46 0.25
CA ASP A 116 3.98 -18.98 -1.08
C ASP A 116 3.25 -18.17 -2.15
N ASP A 117 3.98 -17.85 -3.21
CA ASP A 117 3.38 -17.28 -4.41
C ASP A 117 2.40 -18.28 -5.02
N LYS A 118 1.13 -18.10 -4.73
CA LYS A 118 0.08 -18.87 -5.40
C LYS A 118 -0.40 -18.07 -6.60
N PRO A 119 -0.49 -18.67 -7.77
CA PRO A 119 -1.07 -18.01 -8.93
C PRO A 119 -2.49 -17.56 -8.62
N ASN A 120 -2.75 -16.29 -8.81
CA ASN A 120 -4.09 -15.70 -8.68
C ASN A 120 -4.80 -15.72 -10.03
#